data_82943f89a5e75b17f152f92bc6d2a424
#
_entry.id   82943f89a5e75b17f152f92bc6d2a424
#
_cell.length_a   1.000
_cell.length_b   1.000
_cell.length_c   1.000
_cell.angle_alpha   90.00
_cell.angle_beta   90.00
_cell.angle_gamma   90.00
#
_symmetry.space_group_name_H-M   'P 1'
#
loop_
_entity.id
_entity.type
_entity.pdbx_description
1 polymer ?
#
loop_
_entity_poly.entity_id
_entity_poly.type
_entity_poly.pdbx_seq_one_letter_code
_entity_poly.pdbx_strand_id
1 'polypeptide(L)'
;IEDMYYGNQQFLFVYRRFSDVRLVGTPPSSIGKFGGDTDNWIWPRHTGDFSVFRVYAGKDNQPAAYSPDNVPYKPARHLPVSTKGVGEGDFTMIYGFPGNTQEYVISDAVDYIANVSDPMKIALRTKRLDIISAAQARDPKLRIQYAAKHAAVANAWKKWQGEVLGIKRLGTVDKKRDYERRFAAWAADKPQYAGLLDSMRAAYARQKENYYLYELYAETLMPLELPQMAERALKGQGSNTMARYYKDFDLETDRALAKAMLAEFEKRVPDGRMPQALAERIERHGSTDAYIDYIYDNSLAGSEESVAGITVDDPAADFRRVVTDNYPREYRARNLSDLKDIKRWYGPYLKALMEWDKERPFYPDANLTLRVAYGSVAGYEYADGEYHRCNTTLEGIIAKDNPEIYDYDVPQALRDAWAAKDYGRWGVELNGHMSVPVCFLATNHTSGGNSGSPIINGRGELVGINFDRTWRSTMSDVEFDPEICRNISVDIRYVLFVIDRIGGASYLLDEMTLR
;
A
#
# COMPACT_ATOMS: atom_id res chain seq x y z
N ILE A 1 17.12 -6.81 -17.42
CA ILE A 1 18.17 -5.99 -16.77
C ILE A 1 17.46 -4.88 -16.02
N GLU A 2 17.81 -4.73 -14.75
CA GLU A 2 17.22 -3.70 -13.87
C GLU A 2 18.32 -2.75 -13.40
N ASP A 3 17.99 -1.48 -13.42
CA ASP A 3 18.87 -0.42 -12.93
C ASP A 3 18.79 -0.33 -11.41
N MET A 4 19.95 -0.36 -10.76
CA MET A 4 20.12 -0.09 -9.34
C MET A 4 20.89 1.21 -9.15
N TYR A 5 20.68 1.85 -7.99
CA TYR A 5 21.36 3.11 -7.68
C TYR A 5 21.18 4.16 -8.79
N TYR A 6 19.94 4.26 -9.32
CA TYR A 6 19.58 5.19 -10.40
C TYR A 6 20.47 5.04 -11.67
N GLY A 7 20.78 3.81 -12.05
CA GLY A 7 21.56 3.49 -13.24
C GLY A 7 23.09 3.41 -13.03
N ASN A 8 23.58 3.63 -11.79
CA ASN A 8 25.01 3.46 -11.50
C ASN A 8 25.47 1.98 -11.51
N GLN A 9 24.53 1.05 -11.30
CA GLN A 9 24.76 -0.39 -11.42
C GLN A 9 23.60 -1.05 -12.14
N GLN A 10 23.88 -2.11 -12.88
CA GLN A 10 22.88 -2.90 -13.59
C GLN A 10 22.96 -4.35 -13.17
N PHE A 11 21.79 -4.96 -12.94
CA PHE A 11 21.66 -6.36 -12.55
C PHE A 11 20.85 -7.11 -13.58
N LEU A 12 21.36 -8.27 -13.99
CA LEU A 12 20.63 -9.22 -14.81
C LEU A 12 19.88 -10.20 -13.90
N PHE A 13 18.56 -10.14 -13.92
CA PHE A 13 17.70 -11.12 -13.26
C PHE A 13 17.27 -12.16 -14.28
N VAL A 14 17.47 -13.43 -13.96
CA VAL A 14 17.01 -14.57 -14.78
C VAL A 14 15.90 -15.26 -14.02
N TYR A 15 14.70 -15.28 -14.61
CA TYR A 15 13.52 -15.86 -13.99
C TYR A 15 13.11 -17.17 -14.67
N ARG A 16 12.63 -18.11 -13.86
CA ARG A 16 11.85 -19.24 -14.35
C ARG A 16 10.40 -19.01 -13.96
N ARG A 17 9.50 -18.97 -14.94
CA ARG A 17 8.08 -18.69 -14.71
C ARG A 17 7.27 -19.99 -14.73
N PHE A 18 6.52 -20.23 -13.66
CA PHE A 18 5.50 -21.27 -13.57
C PHE A 18 4.13 -20.62 -13.68
N SER A 19 3.29 -21.15 -14.57
CA SER A 19 1.94 -20.61 -14.85
C SER A 19 0.81 -21.46 -14.26
N ASP A 20 1.07 -22.69 -13.85
CA ASP A 20 0.11 -23.55 -13.16
C ASP A 20 0.31 -23.45 -11.65
N VAL A 21 -0.38 -22.48 -11.05
CA VAL A 21 -0.37 -22.23 -9.60
C VAL A 21 -1.79 -22.34 -9.08
N ARG A 22 -2.03 -23.23 -8.12
CA ARG A 22 -3.37 -23.55 -7.62
C ARG A 22 -3.49 -23.19 -6.15
N LEU A 23 -4.63 -22.59 -5.80
CA LEU A 23 -5.00 -22.33 -4.40
C LEU A 23 -5.23 -23.65 -3.68
N VAL A 24 -4.56 -23.85 -2.55
CA VAL A 24 -4.75 -24.99 -1.65
C VAL A 24 -5.73 -24.63 -0.54
N GLY A 25 -5.56 -23.46 0.07
CA GLY A 25 -6.45 -23.00 1.12
C GLY A 25 -6.06 -21.62 1.66
N THR A 26 -7.02 -21.04 2.37
CA THR A 26 -6.85 -19.78 3.12
C THR A 26 -7.58 -19.92 4.45
N PRO A 27 -7.21 -19.19 5.50
CA PRO A 27 -8.07 -19.05 6.67
C PRO A 27 -9.35 -18.29 6.29
N PRO A 28 -10.42 -18.41 7.09
CA PRO A 28 -11.59 -17.55 6.93
C PRO A 28 -11.21 -16.07 7.13
N SER A 29 -11.97 -15.16 6.53
CA SER A 29 -11.70 -13.71 6.62
C SER A 29 -11.62 -13.20 8.06
N SER A 30 -12.40 -13.78 8.97
CA SER A 30 -12.39 -13.50 10.42
C SER A 30 -11.07 -13.90 11.13
N ILE A 31 -10.17 -14.62 10.46
CA ILE A 31 -8.78 -14.87 10.89
C ILE A 31 -7.82 -14.13 9.98
N GLY A 32 -7.93 -14.33 8.66
CA GLY A 32 -6.99 -13.79 7.67
C GLY A 32 -7.04 -12.28 7.53
N LYS A 33 -8.16 -11.66 7.91
CA LYS A 33 -8.37 -10.21 7.88
C LYS A 33 -8.89 -9.69 9.24
N PHE A 34 -8.56 -10.35 10.34
CA PHE A 34 -8.96 -9.90 11.68
C PHE A 34 -8.44 -8.50 11.98
N GLY A 35 -9.30 -7.62 12.48
CA GLY A 35 -9.02 -6.21 12.68
C GLY A 35 -9.24 -5.34 11.43
N GLY A 36 -9.42 -5.93 10.27
CA GLY A 36 -9.82 -5.26 9.02
C GLY A 36 -9.08 -3.96 8.73
N ASP A 37 -9.83 -2.94 8.32
CA ASP A 37 -9.28 -1.61 8.10
C ASP A 37 -8.98 -0.86 9.40
N THR A 38 -9.63 -1.24 10.51
CA THR A 38 -9.43 -0.62 11.83
C THR A 38 -7.99 -0.80 12.29
N ASP A 39 -7.45 -2.03 12.21
CA ASP A 39 -6.10 -2.37 12.62
C ASP A 39 -5.04 -2.17 11.51
N ASN A 40 -5.43 -1.77 10.31
CA ASN A 40 -4.48 -1.55 9.21
C ASN A 40 -3.42 -0.51 9.58
N TRP A 41 -2.13 -0.83 9.45
CA TRP A 41 -0.95 -0.10 9.93
C TRP A 41 -0.80 -0.06 11.46
N ILE A 42 -1.74 -0.57 12.23
CA ILE A 42 -1.74 -0.42 13.68
C ILE A 42 -1.08 -1.63 14.35
N TRP A 43 -0.39 -1.37 15.44
CA TRP A 43 0.07 -2.34 16.41
C TRP A 43 -0.57 -2.02 17.77
N PRO A 44 -0.98 -3.02 18.57
CA PRO A 44 -0.79 -4.47 18.40
C PRO A 44 -1.69 -5.11 17.34
N ARG A 45 -1.10 -5.95 16.48
CA ARG A 45 -1.77 -6.64 15.37
C ARG A 45 -2.04 -8.10 15.71
N HIS A 46 -3.20 -8.64 15.28
CA HIS A 46 -3.64 -10.00 15.59
C HIS A 46 -4.17 -10.74 14.35
N THR A 47 -3.67 -10.42 13.20
CA THR A 47 -4.15 -10.90 11.91
C THR A 47 -3.39 -12.17 11.49
N GLY A 48 -4.10 -13.22 11.09
CA GLY A 48 -3.54 -14.43 10.49
C GLY A 48 -3.51 -14.34 8.97
N ASP A 49 -2.84 -13.34 8.43
CA ASP A 49 -2.81 -13.07 7.00
C ASP A 49 -1.88 -14.02 6.26
N PHE A 50 -2.45 -15.12 5.75
CA PHE A 50 -1.72 -16.08 4.92
C PHE A 50 -2.62 -16.77 3.91
N SER A 51 -1.99 -17.34 2.86
CA SER A 51 -2.62 -18.22 1.88
C SER A 51 -1.64 -19.31 1.48
N VAL A 52 -2.16 -20.50 1.19
CA VAL A 52 -1.38 -21.64 0.73
C VAL A 52 -1.67 -21.89 -0.75
N PHE A 53 -0.63 -21.84 -1.56
CA PHE A 53 -0.69 -22.20 -2.97
C PHE A 53 0.25 -23.37 -3.26
N ARG A 54 -0.07 -24.15 -4.29
CA ARG A 54 0.82 -25.20 -4.79
C ARG A 54 1.18 -24.90 -6.25
N VAL A 55 2.48 -24.89 -6.52
CA VAL A 55 3.01 -24.75 -7.87
C VAL A 55 3.04 -26.13 -8.54
N TYR A 56 2.53 -26.23 -9.76
CA TYR A 56 2.54 -27.44 -10.57
C TYR A 56 3.48 -27.29 -11.77
N ALA A 57 4.03 -28.40 -12.20
CA ALA A 57 4.96 -28.53 -13.30
C ALA A 57 4.62 -29.74 -14.18
N GLY A 58 5.20 -29.83 -15.34
CA GLY A 58 5.16 -31.03 -16.16
C GLY A 58 5.81 -32.23 -15.44
N LYS A 59 5.60 -33.46 -15.94
CA LYS A 59 6.19 -34.68 -15.37
C LYS A 59 7.73 -34.68 -15.36
N ASP A 60 8.33 -33.85 -16.18
CA ASP A 60 9.76 -33.57 -16.25
C ASP A 60 10.23 -32.49 -15.27
N ASN A 61 9.34 -32.01 -14.39
CA ASN A 61 9.57 -30.92 -13.43
C ASN A 61 9.90 -29.55 -14.06
N GLN A 62 9.52 -29.35 -15.34
CA GLN A 62 9.68 -28.07 -16.03
C GLN A 62 8.38 -27.26 -16.02
N PRO A 63 8.46 -25.91 -16.16
CA PRO A 63 7.28 -25.07 -16.31
C PRO A 63 6.38 -25.56 -17.43
N ALA A 64 5.07 -25.64 -17.15
CA ALA A 64 4.06 -26.06 -18.11
C ALA A 64 2.82 -25.16 -18.01
N ALA A 65 2.04 -25.09 -19.10
CA ALA A 65 0.71 -24.54 -19.04
C ALA A 65 -0.20 -25.41 -18.17
N TYR A 66 -1.34 -24.87 -17.71
CA TYR A 66 -2.30 -25.65 -16.93
C TYR A 66 -2.68 -26.95 -17.64
N SER A 67 -2.58 -28.06 -16.90
CA SER A 67 -3.07 -29.38 -17.31
C SER A 67 -3.46 -30.20 -16.07
N PRO A 68 -4.55 -31.00 -16.12
CA PRO A 68 -4.87 -31.93 -15.06
C PRO A 68 -3.79 -32.98 -14.81
N ASP A 69 -2.91 -33.25 -15.81
CA ASP A 69 -1.82 -34.22 -15.72
C ASP A 69 -0.55 -33.65 -15.08
N ASN A 70 -0.50 -32.35 -14.82
CA ASN A 70 0.63 -31.72 -14.14
C ASN A 70 0.76 -32.24 -12.70
N VAL A 71 2.00 -32.32 -12.24
CA VAL A 71 2.34 -32.80 -10.90
C VAL A 71 2.87 -31.66 -10.04
N PRO A 72 2.82 -31.74 -8.70
CA PRO A 72 3.44 -30.75 -7.83
C PRO A 72 4.91 -30.56 -8.19
N TYR A 73 5.31 -29.28 -8.34
CA TYR A 73 6.69 -28.90 -8.58
C TYR A 73 7.60 -29.36 -7.44
N LYS A 74 8.72 -29.96 -7.76
CA LYS A 74 9.74 -30.38 -6.80
C LYS A 74 10.90 -29.38 -6.83
N PRO A 75 10.98 -28.42 -5.88
CA PRO A 75 12.06 -27.45 -5.83
C PRO A 75 13.38 -28.13 -5.44
N ALA A 76 14.49 -27.64 -5.97
CA ALA A 76 15.82 -28.11 -5.59
C ALA A 76 16.14 -27.80 -4.11
N ARG A 77 15.55 -26.72 -3.58
CA ARG A 77 15.64 -26.29 -2.18
C ARG A 77 14.32 -25.66 -1.75
N HIS A 78 14.00 -25.79 -0.47
CA HIS A 78 12.89 -25.13 0.19
C HIS A 78 13.32 -24.64 1.57
N LEU A 79 12.56 -23.74 2.17
CA LEU A 79 12.80 -23.27 3.52
C LEU A 79 12.23 -24.30 4.52
N PRO A 80 13.02 -24.85 5.45
CA PRO A 80 12.47 -25.56 6.60
C PRO A 80 11.63 -24.61 7.42
N VAL A 81 10.57 -25.11 8.06
CA VAL A 81 9.65 -24.30 8.87
C VAL A 81 10.01 -24.47 10.34
N SER A 82 10.27 -23.37 11.03
CA SER A 82 10.62 -23.38 12.45
C SER A 82 9.38 -23.62 13.33
N THR A 83 9.43 -24.65 14.17
CA THR A 83 8.42 -24.86 15.21
C THR A 83 8.74 -24.10 16.51
N LYS A 84 9.97 -23.59 16.64
CA LYS A 84 10.44 -22.81 17.79
C LYS A 84 10.07 -21.34 17.70
N GLY A 85 9.85 -20.84 16.47
CA GLY A 85 9.57 -19.43 16.20
C GLY A 85 10.75 -18.51 16.51
N VAL A 86 10.45 -17.31 16.94
CA VAL A 86 11.43 -16.26 17.28
C VAL A 86 11.09 -15.61 18.63
N GLY A 87 12.12 -15.05 19.27
CA GLY A 87 12.03 -14.23 20.46
C GLY A 87 12.73 -12.87 20.27
N GLU A 88 12.58 -11.97 21.22
CA GLU A 88 13.20 -10.65 21.20
C GLU A 88 14.72 -10.76 21.06
N GLY A 89 15.32 -9.96 20.17
CA GLY A 89 16.75 -9.99 19.86
C GLY A 89 17.16 -10.99 18.78
N ASP A 90 16.31 -11.94 18.41
CA ASP A 90 16.64 -12.92 17.36
C ASP A 90 16.82 -12.25 16.00
N PHE A 91 17.85 -12.69 15.27
CA PHE A 91 18.12 -12.25 13.91
C PHE A 91 17.00 -12.68 12.95
N THR A 92 16.62 -11.77 12.07
CA THR A 92 15.65 -12.01 11.00
C THR A 92 16.12 -11.49 9.65
N MET A 93 15.71 -12.17 8.58
CA MET A 93 15.99 -11.76 7.21
C MET A 93 14.78 -12.01 6.32
N ILE A 94 14.45 -11.02 5.48
CA ILE A 94 13.32 -11.05 4.54
C ILE A 94 13.86 -11.10 3.12
N TYR A 95 13.33 -12.03 2.32
CA TYR A 95 13.47 -12.02 0.87
C TYR A 95 12.19 -11.52 0.24
N GLY A 96 12.21 -10.35 -0.42
CA GLY A 96 10.99 -9.76 -0.96
C GLY A 96 11.22 -8.81 -2.12
N PHE A 97 10.12 -8.27 -2.62
CA PHE A 97 10.09 -7.36 -3.75
C PHE A 97 9.52 -6.00 -3.33
N PRO A 98 10.26 -5.21 -2.54
CA PRO A 98 9.80 -3.88 -2.12
C PRO A 98 9.54 -3.00 -3.34
N GLY A 99 8.42 -2.28 -3.31
CA GLY A 99 7.89 -1.58 -4.47
C GLY A 99 8.59 -0.28 -4.79
N ASN A 100 8.66 0.61 -3.80
CA ASN A 100 9.21 1.95 -4.00
C ASN A 100 9.66 2.57 -2.68
N THR A 101 10.87 3.09 -2.66
CA THR A 101 11.39 4.01 -1.65
C THR A 101 11.97 5.24 -2.32
N GLN A 102 12.20 6.31 -1.56
CA GLN A 102 12.69 7.61 -2.03
C GLN A 102 13.68 8.20 -1.01
N GLU A 103 14.65 7.38 -0.59
CA GLU A 103 15.57 7.79 0.48
C GLU A 103 16.61 8.84 0.03
N TYR A 104 16.89 8.87 -1.28
CA TYR A 104 17.87 9.80 -1.84
C TYR A 104 17.28 11.07 -2.43
N VAL A 105 15.95 11.28 -2.32
CA VAL A 105 15.34 12.53 -2.77
C VAL A 105 15.86 13.72 -1.96
N ILE A 106 16.00 14.87 -2.64
CA ILE A 106 16.48 16.09 -2.01
C ILE A 106 15.47 16.70 -1.05
N SER A 107 15.96 17.59 -0.17
CA SER A 107 15.13 18.25 0.85
C SER A 107 13.90 18.95 0.28
N ASP A 108 13.99 19.55 -0.91
CA ASP A 108 12.86 20.21 -1.60
C ASP A 108 11.72 19.23 -1.92
N ALA A 109 12.05 18.01 -2.32
CA ALA A 109 11.06 16.97 -2.57
C ALA A 109 10.38 16.51 -1.27
N VAL A 110 11.15 16.30 -0.20
CA VAL A 110 10.61 15.91 1.11
C VAL A 110 9.73 17.02 1.70
N ASP A 111 10.15 18.26 1.57
CA ASP A 111 9.37 19.42 2.00
C ASP A 111 8.03 19.50 1.25
N TYR A 112 8.03 19.26 -0.07
CA TYR A 112 6.82 19.19 -0.87
C TYR A 112 5.89 18.05 -0.41
N ILE A 113 6.43 16.85 -0.18
CA ILE A 113 5.65 15.70 0.34
C ILE A 113 4.99 16.06 1.67
N ALA A 114 5.78 16.52 2.65
CA ALA A 114 5.32 16.72 4.02
C ALA A 114 4.43 17.93 4.24
N ASN A 115 4.55 18.98 3.40
CA ASN A 115 3.89 20.28 3.64
C ASN A 115 2.90 20.67 2.55
N VAL A 116 2.86 20.00 1.39
CA VAL A 116 1.97 20.32 0.27
C VAL A 116 1.17 19.11 -0.18
N SER A 117 1.84 18.08 -0.70
CA SER A 117 1.22 16.92 -1.35
C SER A 117 0.37 16.11 -0.37
N ASP A 118 0.98 15.56 0.66
CA ASP A 118 0.28 14.68 1.61
C ASP A 118 -0.80 15.41 2.42
N PRO A 119 -0.59 16.65 2.95
CA PRO A 119 -1.65 17.40 3.61
C PRO A 119 -2.87 17.65 2.73
N MET A 120 -2.67 17.96 1.43
CA MET A 120 -3.78 18.11 0.48
C MET A 120 -4.54 16.80 0.31
N LYS A 121 -3.84 15.70 0.03
CA LYS A 121 -4.44 14.37 -0.18
C LYS A 121 -5.15 13.88 1.08
N ILE A 122 -4.58 14.09 2.27
CA ILE A 122 -5.20 13.76 3.55
C ILE A 122 -6.54 14.51 3.69
N ALA A 123 -6.55 15.82 3.44
CA ALA A 123 -7.77 16.62 3.57
C ALA A 123 -8.88 16.18 2.61
N LEU A 124 -8.53 15.87 1.35
CA LEU A 124 -9.48 15.39 0.34
C LEU A 124 -10.03 14.01 0.69
N ARG A 125 -9.16 13.09 1.11
CA ARG A 125 -9.58 11.74 1.49
C ARG A 125 -10.37 11.72 2.79
N THR A 126 -10.09 12.60 3.76
CA THR A 126 -10.92 12.76 4.94
C THR A 126 -12.37 13.03 4.55
N LYS A 127 -12.62 14.01 3.68
CA LYS A 127 -13.98 14.31 3.20
C LYS A 127 -14.63 13.13 2.48
N ARG A 128 -13.87 12.42 1.64
CA ARG A 128 -14.38 11.22 0.96
C ARG A 128 -14.74 10.12 1.95
N LEU A 129 -13.91 9.88 2.96
CA LEU A 129 -14.16 8.88 4.00
C LEU A 129 -15.35 9.24 4.85
N ASP A 130 -15.54 10.52 5.21
CA ASP A 130 -16.71 10.99 5.98
C ASP A 130 -18.01 10.69 5.21
N ILE A 131 -18.05 10.98 3.90
CA ILE A 131 -19.23 10.72 3.06
C ILE A 131 -19.49 9.21 2.93
N ILE A 132 -18.45 8.41 2.64
CA ILE A 132 -18.57 6.96 2.49
C ILE A 132 -19.00 6.33 3.82
N SER A 133 -18.42 6.73 4.95
CA SER A 133 -18.75 6.22 6.27
C SER A 133 -20.20 6.55 6.66
N ALA A 134 -20.67 7.76 6.35
CA ALA A 134 -22.07 8.14 6.56
C ALA A 134 -23.03 7.28 5.71
N ALA A 135 -22.69 6.98 4.47
CA ALA A 135 -23.46 6.08 3.62
C ALA A 135 -23.49 4.66 4.18
N GLN A 136 -22.33 4.13 4.60
CA GLN A 136 -22.20 2.80 5.21
C GLN A 136 -22.98 2.66 6.53
N ALA A 137 -23.06 3.74 7.34
CA ALA A 137 -23.85 3.75 8.57
C ALA A 137 -25.36 3.78 8.33
N ARG A 138 -25.80 4.33 7.19
CA ARG A 138 -27.21 4.46 6.81
C ARG A 138 -27.83 3.14 6.38
N ASP A 139 -27.08 2.29 5.66
CA ASP A 139 -27.62 1.08 5.06
C ASP A 139 -26.58 -0.07 5.08
N PRO A 140 -26.93 -1.26 5.63
CA PRO A 140 -26.08 -2.44 5.62
C PRO A 140 -25.65 -2.88 4.20
N LYS A 141 -26.47 -2.66 3.16
CA LYS A 141 -26.11 -2.94 1.77
C LYS A 141 -24.97 -2.02 1.33
N LEU A 142 -25.05 -0.73 1.61
CA LEU A 142 -23.99 0.24 1.29
C LEU A 142 -22.71 -0.06 2.05
N ARG A 143 -22.82 -0.57 3.28
CA ARG A 143 -21.65 -1.02 4.04
C ARG A 143 -20.85 -2.08 3.27
N ILE A 144 -21.52 -3.05 2.65
CA ILE A 144 -20.89 -4.10 1.86
C ILE A 144 -20.34 -3.54 0.54
N GLN A 145 -21.15 -2.77 -0.19
CA GLN A 145 -20.78 -2.21 -1.49
C GLN A 145 -19.55 -1.30 -1.42
N TYR A 146 -19.46 -0.49 -0.37
CA TYR A 146 -18.39 0.49 -0.19
C TYR A 146 -17.21 0.01 0.66
N ALA A 147 -17.24 -1.21 1.21
CA ALA A 147 -16.17 -1.71 2.06
C ALA A 147 -14.79 -1.67 1.37
N ALA A 148 -14.69 -2.21 0.15
CA ALA A 148 -13.44 -2.21 -0.60
C ALA A 148 -12.98 -0.80 -1.03
N LYS A 149 -13.93 0.08 -1.38
CA LYS A 149 -13.66 1.48 -1.73
C LYS A 149 -13.18 2.28 -0.52
N HIS A 150 -13.83 2.11 0.63
CA HIS A 150 -13.42 2.69 1.89
C HIS A 150 -12.00 2.28 2.26
N ALA A 151 -11.73 0.96 2.24
CA ALA A 151 -10.41 0.40 2.52
C ALA A 151 -9.31 1.01 1.63
N ALA A 152 -9.56 1.10 0.32
CA ALA A 152 -8.60 1.66 -0.63
C ALA A 152 -8.31 3.15 -0.38
N VAL A 153 -9.33 3.93 -0.01
CA VAL A 153 -9.15 5.35 0.34
C VAL A 153 -8.42 5.50 1.67
N ALA A 154 -8.83 4.72 2.69
CA ALA A 154 -8.30 4.80 4.05
C ALA A 154 -6.85 4.32 4.15
N ASN A 155 -6.44 3.31 3.36
CA ASN A 155 -5.09 2.76 3.41
C ASN A 155 -4.02 3.84 3.15
N ALA A 156 -4.11 4.57 2.05
CA ALA A 156 -3.15 5.63 1.74
C ALA A 156 -3.36 6.87 2.63
N TRP A 157 -4.59 7.18 3.03
CA TRP A 157 -4.90 8.27 3.97
C TRP A 157 -4.19 8.07 5.32
N LYS A 158 -4.24 6.86 5.89
CA LYS A 158 -3.51 6.51 7.12
C LYS A 158 -1.99 6.56 6.90
N LYS A 159 -1.50 6.01 5.77
CA LYS A 159 -0.09 6.03 5.42
C LYS A 159 0.47 7.44 5.40
N TRP A 160 -0.17 8.36 4.66
CA TRP A 160 0.30 9.75 4.53
C TRP A 160 0.28 10.52 5.86
N GLN A 161 -0.71 10.28 6.74
CA GLN A 161 -0.72 10.89 8.07
C GLN A 161 0.51 10.47 8.89
N GLY A 162 0.81 9.16 8.91
CA GLY A 162 1.98 8.65 9.62
C GLY A 162 3.29 9.12 8.97
N GLU A 163 3.35 9.23 7.64
CA GLU A 163 4.50 9.73 6.89
C GLU A 163 4.81 11.19 7.22
N VAL A 164 3.79 12.07 7.14
CA VAL A 164 3.94 13.49 7.52
C VAL A 164 4.39 13.64 8.98
N LEU A 165 3.77 12.87 9.88
CA LEU A 165 4.14 12.89 11.30
C LEU A 165 5.59 12.43 11.51
N GLY A 166 5.99 11.34 10.86
CA GLY A 166 7.34 10.80 10.96
C GLY A 166 8.40 11.75 10.41
N ILE A 167 8.18 12.29 9.20
CA ILE A 167 9.08 13.27 8.57
C ILE A 167 9.27 14.50 9.48
N LYS A 168 8.18 15.03 10.08
CA LYS A 168 8.24 16.18 10.99
C LYS A 168 8.94 15.84 12.31
N ARG A 169 8.62 14.69 12.90
CA ARG A 169 9.23 14.24 14.17
C ARG A 169 10.73 14.03 14.04
N LEU A 170 11.18 13.45 12.94
CA LEU A 170 12.60 13.20 12.67
C LEU A 170 13.35 14.46 12.22
N GLY A 171 12.65 15.52 11.85
CA GLY A 171 13.27 16.70 11.25
C GLY A 171 13.96 16.40 9.91
N THR A 172 13.40 15.45 9.13
CA THR A 172 14.00 14.91 7.90
C THR A 172 14.39 16.01 6.91
N VAL A 173 13.53 17.01 6.73
CA VAL A 173 13.80 18.13 5.80
C VAL A 173 15.07 18.86 6.20
N ASP A 174 15.23 19.21 7.47
CA ASP A 174 16.38 19.97 7.96
C ASP A 174 17.66 19.13 7.97
N LYS A 175 17.55 17.83 8.33
CA LYS A 175 18.67 16.88 8.21
C LYS A 175 19.18 16.80 6.77
N LYS A 176 18.26 16.67 5.80
CA LYS A 176 18.62 16.63 4.38
C LYS A 176 19.24 17.96 3.90
N ARG A 177 18.68 19.12 4.29
CA ARG A 177 19.26 20.43 4.00
C ARG A 177 20.69 20.57 4.53
N ASP A 178 20.94 20.09 5.74
CA ASP A 178 22.29 20.10 6.33
C ASP A 178 23.25 19.18 5.57
N TYR A 179 22.79 17.97 5.24
CA TYR A 179 23.55 17.00 4.47
C TYR A 179 23.90 17.55 3.07
N GLU A 180 22.94 18.15 2.37
CA GLU A 180 23.10 18.80 1.07
C GLU A 180 24.06 19.98 1.12
N ARG A 181 24.02 20.79 2.19
CA ARG A 181 24.96 21.90 2.38
C ARG A 181 26.40 21.40 2.51
N ARG A 182 26.62 20.34 3.29
CA ARG A 182 27.95 19.70 3.43
C ARG A 182 28.43 19.08 2.13
N PHE A 183 27.54 18.40 1.42
CA PHE A 183 27.81 17.86 0.09
C PHE A 183 28.17 18.96 -0.91
N ALA A 184 27.42 20.06 -0.97
CA ALA A 184 27.68 21.17 -1.87
C ALA A 184 29.06 21.82 -1.61
N ALA A 185 29.47 21.94 -0.36
CA ALA A 185 30.81 22.43 0.01
C ALA A 185 31.91 21.49 -0.50
N TRP A 186 31.74 20.17 -0.39
CA TRP A 186 32.68 19.20 -0.94
C TRP A 186 32.70 19.19 -2.48
N ALA A 187 31.55 19.42 -3.12
CA ALA A 187 31.39 19.39 -4.57
C ALA A 187 31.91 20.67 -5.26
N ALA A 188 32.11 21.77 -4.54
CA ALA A 188 32.36 23.10 -5.10
C ALA A 188 33.58 23.17 -6.00
N ASP A 189 34.64 22.42 -5.70
CA ASP A 189 35.90 22.36 -6.48
C ASP A 189 35.94 21.22 -7.51
N LYS A 190 34.80 20.48 -7.69
CA LYS A 190 34.69 19.35 -8.60
C LYS A 190 33.77 19.65 -9.78
N PRO A 191 34.35 20.02 -10.96
CA PRO A 191 33.56 20.48 -12.11
C PRO A 191 32.40 19.55 -12.50
N GLN A 192 32.56 18.21 -12.31
CA GLN A 192 31.55 17.22 -12.63
C GLN A 192 30.37 17.21 -11.66
N TYR A 193 30.48 17.79 -10.46
CA TYR A 193 29.46 17.79 -9.41
C TYR A 193 29.04 19.21 -8.99
N ALA A 194 29.82 20.22 -9.32
CA ALA A 194 29.49 21.62 -9.06
C ALA A 194 28.15 21.98 -9.72
N GLY A 195 27.23 22.58 -8.99
CA GLY A 195 25.91 22.98 -9.50
C GLY A 195 24.89 21.84 -9.67
N LEU A 196 25.23 20.58 -9.32
CA LEU A 196 24.33 19.43 -9.45
C LEU A 196 23.06 19.61 -8.63
N LEU A 197 23.18 19.96 -7.35
CA LEU A 197 22.04 20.25 -6.48
C LEU A 197 21.17 21.40 -6.98
N ASP A 198 21.79 22.48 -7.50
CA ASP A 198 21.05 23.62 -8.04
C ASP A 198 20.23 23.21 -9.28
N SER A 199 20.79 22.34 -10.13
CA SER A 199 20.10 21.77 -11.27
C SER A 199 18.89 20.91 -10.84
N MET A 200 19.05 20.10 -9.78
CA MET A 200 17.96 19.30 -9.20
C MET A 200 16.87 20.20 -8.62
N ARG A 201 17.23 21.17 -7.79
CA ARG A 201 16.29 22.16 -7.21
C ARG A 201 15.51 22.90 -8.28
N ALA A 202 16.19 23.35 -9.33
CA ALA A 202 15.54 24.02 -10.46
C ALA A 202 14.55 23.10 -11.19
N ALA A 203 14.88 21.80 -11.33
CA ALA A 203 13.96 20.82 -11.93
C ALA A 203 12.71 20.59 -11.06
N TYR A 204 12.87 20.45 -9.75
CA TYR A 204 11.75 20.35 -8.81
C TYR A 204 10.88 21.60 -8.77
N ALA A 205 11.50 22.79 -8.79
CA ALA A 205 10.78 24.07 -8.83
C ALA A 205 9.91 24.20 -10.09
N ARG A 206 10.41 23.77 -11.26
CA ARG A 206 9.63 23.76 -12.50
C ARG A 206 8.46 22.77 -12.46
N GLN A 207 8.66 21.61 -11.81
CA GLN A 207 7.64 20.58 -11.71
C GLN A 207 6.51 20.92 -10.72
N LYS A 208 6.80 21.66 -9.67
CA LYS A 208 5.97 21.80 -8.47
C LYS A 208 4.50 22.07 -8.75
N GLU A 209 4.20 23.11 -9.54
CA GLU A 209 2.81 23.50 -9.85
C GLU A 209 2.11 22.41 -10.69
N ASN A 210 2.81 21.90 -11.69
CA ASN A 210 2.27 20.90 -12.59
C ASN A 210 2.00 19.56 -11.88
N TYR A 211 2.88 19.19 -10.94
CA TYR A 211 2.70 18.00 -10.12
C TYR A 211 1.55 18.15 -9.13
N TYR A 212 1.43 19.32 -8.51
CA TYR A 212 0.29 19.65 -7.64
C TYR A 212 -1.05 19.54 -8.39
N LEU A 213 -1.15 20.08 -9.59
CA LEU A 213 -2.35 19.97 -10.42
C LEU A 213 -2.64 18.51 -10.80
N TYR A 214 -1.62 17.75 -11.17
CA TYR A 214 -1.76 16.32 -11.45
C TYR A 214 -2.36 15.57 -10.26
N GLU A 215 -1.83 15.80 -9.04
CA GLU A 215 -2.34 15.17 -7.82
C GLU A 215 -3.76 15.65 -7.49
N LEU A 216 -4.04 16.94 -7.64
CA LEU A 216 -5.36 17.49 -7.36
C LEU A 216 -6.45 16.85 -8.25
N TYR A 217 -6.21 16.74 -9.55
CA TYR A 217 -7.11 16.03 -10.45
C TYR A 217 -7.28 14.55 -10.07
N ALA A 218 -6.19 13.88 -9.75
CA ALA A 218 -6.20 12.47 -9.41
C ALA A 218 -6.98 12.18 -8.11
N GLU A 219 -6.99 13.10 -7.16
CA GLU A 219 -7.70 12.93 -5.88
C GLU A 219 -9.13 13.47 -5.90
N THR A 220 -9.50 14.32 -6.87
CA THR A 220 -10.83 14.95 -6.91
C THR A 220 -11.70 14.46 -8.06
N LEU A 221 -11.41 14.88 -9.29
CA LEU A 221 -12.31 14.72 -10.43
C LEU A 221 -12.17 13.37 -11.16
N MET A 222 -10.94 12.81 -11.16
CA MET A 222 -10.68 11.56 -11.87
C MET A 222 -11.35 10.33 -11.24
N PRO A 223 -11.50 10.21 -9.91
CA PRO A 223 -12.09 9.05 -9.26
C PRO A 223 -13.62 8.99 -9.29
N LEU A 224 -14.33 10.04 -9.74
CA LEU A 224 -15.80 10.07 -9.78
C LEU A 224 -16.35 8.96 -10.65
N GLU A 225 -17.27 8.14 -10.11
CA GLU A 225 -17.67 6.89 -10.73
C GLU A 225 -18.65 7.10 -11.89
N LEU A 226 -19.70 7.90 -11.72
CA LEU A 226 -20.68 8.12 -12.78
C LEU A 226 -20.04 8.61 -14.09
N PRO A 227 -19.12 9.62 -14.09
CA PRO A 227 -18.43 10.02 -15.31
C PRO A 227 -17.53 8.93 -15.90
N GLN A 228 -16.91 8.09 -15.07
CA GLN A 228 -16.12 6.95 -15.54
C GLN A 228 -17.02 5.89 -16.21
N MET A 229 -18.20 5.62 -15.65
CA MET A 229 -19.15 4.66 -16.18
C MET A 229 -19.68 5.12 -17.55
N ALA A 230 -19.99 6.41 -17.68
CA ALA A 230 -20.37 7.01 -18.96
C ALA A 230 -19.29 6.84 -20.04
N GLU A 231 -18.02 7.15 -19.70
CA GLU A 231 -16.89 6.96 -20.62
C GLU A 231 -16.72 5.49 -21.06
N ARG A 232 -16.85 4.55 -20.12
CA ARG A 232 -16.70 3.11 -20.37
C ARG A 232 -17.81 2.57 -21.28
N ALA A 233 -19.04 2.99 -21.03
CA ALA A 233 -20.18 2.61 -21.87
C ALA A 233 -20.01 3.10 -23.32
N LEU A 234 -19.59 4.36 -23.50
CA LEU A 234 -19.30 4.91 -24.83
C LEU A 234 -18.15 4.18 -25.57
N LYS A 235 -17.18 3.64 -24.81
CA LYS A 235 -16.10 2.81 -25.37
C LYS A 235 -16.53 1.38 -25.70
N GLY A 236 -17.81 1.04 -25.57
CA GLY A 236 -18.36 -0.26 -25.91
C GLY A 236 -17.94 -1.39 -24.96
N GLN A 237 -17.70 -1.10 -23.68
CA GLN A 237 -17.47 -2.17 -22.70
C GLN A 237 -18.74 -3.03 -22.58
N GLY A 238 -18.58 -4.34 -22.73
CA GLY A 238 -19.70 -5.29 -22.74
C GLY A 238 -20.51 -5.29 -21.44
N SER A 239 -21.78 -5.73 -21.53
CA SER A 239 -22.75 -5.71 -20.43
C SER A 239 -22.25 -6.37 -19.13
N ASN A 240 -21.56 -7.51 -19.22
CA ASN A 240 -20.99 -8.19 -18.04
C ASN A 240 -19.92 -7.35 -17.29
N THR A 241 -19.21 -6.50 -18.01
CA THR A 241 -18.23 -5.59 -17.40
C THR A 241 -18.93 -4.43 -16.72
N MET A 242 -19.96 -3.88 -17.36
CA MET A 242 -20.75 -2.77 -16.78
C MET A 242 -21.52 -3.23 -15.53
N ALA A 243 -22.13 -4.42 -15.53
CA ALA A 243 -22.83 -4.98 -14.38
C ALA A 243 -21.98 -5.03 -13.12
N ARG A 244 -20.67 -5.30 -13.25
CA ARG A 244 -19.73 -5.29 -12.09
C ARG A 244 -19.60 -3.90 -11.45
N TYR A 245 -19.66 -2.82 -12.23
CA TYR A 245 -19.60 -1.47 -11.69
C TYR A 245 -20.87 -1.12 -10.94
N TYR A 246 -22.05 -1.44 -11.52
CA TYR A 246 -23.35 -1.17 -10.88
C TYR A 246 -23.56 -1.98 -9.61
N LYS A 247 -22.95 -3.17 -9.48
CA LYS A 247 -23.02 -3.97 -8.26
C LYS A 247 -22.60 -3.20 -7.00
N ASP A 248 -21.53 -2.42 -7.12
CA ASP A 248 -20.94 -1.70 -5.98
C ASP A 248 -21.09 -0.16 -6.13
N PHE A 249 -22.07 0.29 -6.93
CA PHE A 249 -22.37 1.69 -7.18
C PHE A 249 -23.65 2.12 -6.45
N ASP A 250 -23.61 3.28 -5.83
CA ASP A 250 -24.78 3.98 -5.27
C ASP A 250 -24.79 5.43 -5.75
N LEU A 251 -25.84 5.78 -6.51
CA LEU A 251 -25.95 7.06 -7.20
C LEU A 251 -25.92 8.25 -6.23
N GLU A 252 -26.59 8.14 -5.09
CA GLU A 252 -26.64 9.22 -4.09
C GLU A 252 -25.29 9.45 -3.40
N THR A 253 -24.61 8.37 -3.05
CA THR A 253 -23.28 8.46 -2.43
C THR A 253 -22.26 9.04 -3.39
N ASP A 254 -22.28 8.59 -4.67
CA ASP A 254 -21.37 9.13 -5.70
C ASP A 254 -21.68 10.60 -6.01
N ARG A 255 -22.99 10.99 -6.03
CA ARG A 255 -23.40 12.40 -6.17
C ARG A 255 -22.83 13.27 -5.04
N ALA A 256 -22.92 12.80 -3.80
CA ALA A 256 -22.38 13.52 -2.65
C ALA A 256 -20.85 13.65 -2.74
N LEU A 257 -20.16 12.58 -3.15
CA LEU A 257 -18.72 12.61 -3.41
C LEU A 257 -18.39 13.61 -4.54
N ALA A 258 -19.14 13.61 -5.63
CA ALA A 258 -18.91 14.51 -6.76
C ALA A 258 -19.08 15.99 -6.38
N LYS A 259 -20.13 16.35 -5.62
CA LYS A 259 -20.30 17.70 -5.08
C LYS A 259 -19.11 18.13 -4.22
N ALA A 260 -18.77 17.31 -3.23
CA ALA A 260 -17.66 17.62 -2.33
C ALA A 260 -16.33 17.76 -3.08
N MET A 261 -16.05 16.88 -4.04
CA MET A 261 -14.77 16.86 -4.77
C MET A 261 -14.67 17.98 -5.81
N LEU A 262 -15.76 18.34 -6.49
CA LEU A 262 -15.75 19.48 -7.41
C LEU A 262 -15.59 20.81 -6.65
N ALA A 263 -16.26 20.97 -5.51
CA ALA A 263 -16.08 22.15 -4.65
C ALA A 263 -14.65 22.26 -4.09
N GLU A 264 -14.02 21.13 -3.68
CA GLU A 264 -12.64 21.13 -3.24
C GLU A 264 -11.67 21.39 -4.39
N PHE A 265 -11.96 20.91 -5.59
CA PHE A 265 -11.18 21.23 -6.79
C PHE A 265 -11.22 22.74 -7.08
N GLU A 266 -12.40 23.33 -7.15
CA GLU A 266 -12.59 24.78 -7.35
C GLU A 266 -11.83 25.60 -6.31
N LYS A 267 -11.93 25.23 -5.04
CA LYS A 267 -11.23 25.91 -3.93
C LYS A 267 -9.71 25.83 -4.00
N ARG A 268 -9.14 24.74 -4.55
CA ARG A 268 -7.70 24.42 -4.48
C ARG A 268 -6.96 24.62 -5.80
N VAL A 269 -7.68 24.68 -6.91
CA VAL A 269 -7.06 24.91 -8.20
C VAL A 269 -6.41 26.31 -8.19
N PRO A 270 -5.12 26.43 -8.58
CA PRO A 270 -4.45 27.73 -8.61
C PRO A 270 -5.15 28.70 -9.55
N ASP A 271 -5.00 30.00 -9.28
CA ASP A 271 -5.58 31.07 -10.10
C ASP A 271 -5.17 30.93 -11.57
N GLY A 272 -6.17 31.05 -12.46
CA GLY A 272 -5.98 30.90 -13.91
C GLY A 272 -5.79 29.45 -14.40
N ARG A 273 -5.87 28.45 -13.51
CA ARG A 273 -5.72 27.02 -13.85
C ARG A 273 -7.03 26.24 -13.90
N MET A 274 -8.14 26.85 -13.56
CA MET A 274 -9.46 26.26 -13.77
C MET A 274 -9.68 26.06 -15.27
N PRO A 275 -10.04 24.84 -15.74
CA PRO A 275 -10.38 24.65 -17.15
C PRO A 275 -11.53 25.54 -17.57
N GLN A 276 -11.32 26.35 -18.60
CA GLN A 276 -12.35 27.28 -19.07
C GLN A 276 -13.69 26.57 -19.35
N ALA A 277 -13.64 25.42 -20.03
CA ALA A 277 -14.82 24.64 -20.33
C ALA A 277 -15.56 24.13 -19.08
N LEU A 278 -14.86 23.88 -17.97
CA LEU A 278 -15.46 23.50 -16.70
C LEU A 278 -16.07 24.72 -15.99
N ALA A 279 -15.36 25.84 -15.97
CA ALA A 279 -15.84 27.10 -15.40
C ALA A 279 -17.14 27.57 -16.08
N GLU A 280 -17.19 27.58 -17.41
CA GLU A 280 -18.38 27.96 -18.18
C GLU A 280 -19.60 27.08 -17.87
N ARG A 281 -19.39 25.77 -17.60
CA ARG A 281 -20.47 24.86 -17.21
C ARG A 281 -20.97 25.15 -15.80
N ILE A 282 -20.06 25.35 -14.86
CA ILE A 282 -20.41 25.72 -13.48
C ILE A 282 -21.20 27.05 -13.47
N GLU A 283 -20.72 28.05 -14.20
CA GLU A 283 -21.38 29.36 -14.30
C GLU A 283 -22.80 29.25 -14.90
N ARG A 284 -22.97 28.45 -15.95
CA ARG A 284 -24.28 28.21 -16.59
C ARG A 284 -25.32 27.62 -15.63
N HIS A 285 -24.89 26.80 -14.68
CA HIS A 285 -25.76 26.17 -13.69
C HIS A 285 -25.81 26.92 -12.35
N GLY A 286 -25.01 27.97 -12.19
CA GLY A 286 -25.01 28.86 -11.04
C GLY A 286 -24.13 28.44 -9.87
N SER A 287 -23.78 27.15 -9.74
CA SER A 287 -22.84 26.64 -8.71
C SER A 287 -22.31 25.27 -9.09
N THR A 288 -21.23 24.84 -8.42
CA THR A 288 -20.70 23.47 -8.51
C THR A 288 -21.75 22.43 -8.14
N ASP A 289 -22.51 22.66 -7.07
CA ASP A 289 -23.54 21.74 -6.60
C ASP A 289 -24.69 21.60 -7.61
N ALA A 290 -25.18 22.70 -8.15
CA ALA A 290 -26.24 22.70 -9.14
C ALA A 290 -25.78 22.04 -10.45
N TYR A 291 -24.53 22.23 -10.84
CA TYR A 291 -23.95 21.55 -12.01
C TYR A 291 -23.86 20.03 -11.81
N ILE A 292 -23.42 19.57 -10.63
CA ILE A 292 -23.40 18.13 -10.31
C ILE A 292 -24.84 17.59 -10.27
N ASP A 293 -25.80 18.28 -9.65
CA ASP A 293 -27.21 17.84 -9.67
C ASP A 293 -27.71 17.67 -11.10
N TYR A 294 -27.46 18.64 -11.99
CA TYR A 294 -27.81 18.53 -13.39
C TYR A 294 -27.20 17.27 -14.06
N ILE A 295 -25.93 16.98 -13.80
CA ILE A 295 -25.26 15.79 -14.35
C ILE A 295 -25.96 14.51 -13.87
N TYR A 296 -26.18 14.38 -12.57
CA TYR A 296 -26.72 13.16 -11.96
C TYR A 296 -28.21 12.95 -12.25
N ASP A 297 -28.97 14.02 -12.46
CA ASP A 297 -30.40 13.96 -12.78
C ASP A 297 -30.67 13.66 -14.27
N ASN A 298 -29.71 13.96 -15.16
CA ASN A 298 -29.92 13.87 -16.61
C ASN A 298 -29.01 12.84 -17.32
N SER A 299 -28.04 12.22 -16.61
CA SER A 299 -27.18 11.19 -17.22
C SER A 299 -27.87 9.83 -17.27
N LEU A 300 -27.73 9.16 -18.40
CA LEU A 300 -28.16 7.77 -18.57
C LEU A 300 -27.18 6.76 -17.97
N ALA A 301 -26.01 7.18 -17.48
CA ALA A 301 -25.04 6.31 -16.83
C ALA A 301 -25.43 5.92 -15.38
N GLY A 302 -26.53 6.45 -14.84
CA GLY A 302 -26.96 6.24 -13.45
C GLY A 302 -27.49 4.84 -13.14
N SER A 303 -27.91 4.05 -14.15
CA SER A 303 -28.37 2.67 -13.96
C SER A 303 -27.96 1.75 -15.10
N GLU A 304 -27.99 0.44 -14.83
CA GLU A 304 -27.69 -0.59 -15.82
C GLU A 304 -28.72 -0.61 -16.96
N GLU A 305 -29.98 -0.27 -16.66
CA GLU A 305 -31.06 -0.23 -17.64
C GLU A 305 -30.94 0.95 -18.61
N SER A 306 -30.59 2.13 -18.10
CA SER A 306 -30.55 3.37 -18.90
C SER A 306 -29.25 3.51 -19.69
N VAL A 307 -28.15 2.95 -19.23
CA VAL A 307 -26.81 3.15 -19.84
C VAL A 307 -26.69 2.69 -21.30
N ALA A 308 -27.53 1.76 -21.72
CA ALA A 308 -27.55 1.28 -23.12
C ALA A 308 -27.89 2.38 -24.12
N GLY A 309 -28.62 3.42 -23.69
CA GLY A 309 -28.99 4.57 -24.49
C GLY A 309 -28.00 5.73 -24.46
N ILE A 310 -26.86 5.57 -23.82
CA ILE A 310 -25.90 6.67 -23.64
C ILE A 310 -25.32 7.17 -24.95
N THR A 311 -25.16 8.49 -25.04
CA THR A 311 -24.55 9.15 -26.20
C THR A 311 -23.40 10.04 -25.77
N VAL A 312 -22.66 10.56 -26.74
CA VAL A 312 -21.54 11.50 -26.49
C VAL A 312 -22.00 12.84 -25.88
N ASP A 313 -23.28 13.15 -25.97
CA ASP A 313 -23.90 14.36 -25.41
C ASP A 313 -24.43 14.13 -23.99
N ASP A 314 -24.27 12.93 -23.43
CA ASP A 314 -24.64 12.64 -22.03
C ASP A 314 -23.86 13.55 -21.06
N PRO A 315 -24.53 14.18 -20.07
CA PRO A 315 -23.89 15.14 -19.18
C PRO A 315 -22.68 14.58 -18.41
N ALA A 316 -22.73 13.31 -17.99
CA ALA A 316 -21.60 12.68 -17.29
C ALA A 316 -20.45 12.37 -18.26
N ALA A 317 -20.76 11.99 -19.51
CA ALA A 317 -19.75 11.80 -20.55
C ALA A 317 -19.08 13.13 -20.94
N ASP A 318 -19.86 14.21 -21.05
CA ASP A 318 -19.33 15.55 -21.32
C ASP A 318 -18.43 16.04 -20.18
N PHE A 319 -18.87 15.88 -18.92
CA PHE A 319 -18.03 16.20 -17.76
C PHE A 319 -16.71 15.40 -17.80
N ARG A 320 -16.78 14.11 -18.02
CA ARG A 320 -15.60 13.24 -18.11
C ARG A 320 -14.64 13.67 -19.21
N ARG A 321 -15.17 14.04 -20.37
CA ARG A 321 -14.38 14.55 -21.50
C ARG A 321 -13.65 15.84 -21.14
N VAL A 322 -14.34 16.80 -20.53
CA VAL A 322 -13.74 18.07 -20.09
C VAL A 322 -12.61 17.83 -19.10
N VAL A 323 -12.81 16.94 -18.13
CA VAL A 323 -11.79 16.57 -17.14
C VAL A 323 -10.60 15.87 -17.81
N THR A 324 -10.86 14.85 -18.64
CA THR A 324 -9.79 14.03 -19.24
C THR A 324 -9.02 14.75 -20.34
N ASP A 325 -9.63 15.71 -21.05
CA ASP A 325 -8.93 16.50 -22.04
C ASP A 325 -7.85 17.38 -21.42
N ASN A 326 -8.12 17.96 -20.24
CA ASN A 326 -7.15 18.75 -19.50
C ASN A 326 -6.12 17.90 -18.77
N TYR A 327 -6.57 16.93 -17.97
CA TYR A 327 -5.71 16.11 -17.13
C TYR A 327 -4.60 15.35 -17.91
N PRO A 328 -4.88 14.57 -18.97
CA PRO A 328 -3.83 13.87 -19.71
C PRO A 328 -2.97 14.77 -20.59
N ARG A 329 -3.58 15.72 -21.28
CA ARG A 329 -2.86 16.55 -22.26
C ARG A 329 -1.97 17.60 -21.60
N GLU A 330 -2.46 18.23 -20.57
CA GLU A 330 -1.74 19.35 -19.96
C GLU A 330 -0.87 18.94 -18.78
N TYR A 331 -1.44 18.23 -17.80
CA TYR A 331 -0.74 17.96 -16.53
C TYR A 331 -0.03 16.62 -16.51
N ARG A 332 -0.69 15.54 -16.92
CA ARG A 332 -0.07 14.22 -16.90
C ARG A 332 1.13 14.11 -17.83
N ALA A 333 1.01 14.60 -19.06
CA ALA A 333 2.10 14.54 -20.03
C ALA A 333 3.29 15.39 -19.60
N ARG A 334 3.04 16.61 -19.10
CA ARG A 334 4.11 17.50 -18.56
C ARG A 334 4.75 16.88 -17.33
N ASN A 335 3.94 16.37 -16.40
CA ASN A 335 4.45 15.73 -15.21
C ASN A 335 5.37 14.54 -15.51
N LEU A 336 5.01 13.68 -16.46
CA LEU A 336 5.87 12.58 -16.89
C LEU A 336 7.18 13.05 -17.50
N SER A 337 7.16 14.16 -18.26
CA SER A 337 8.37 14.78 -18.81
C SER A 337 9.27 15.35 -17.71
N ASP A 338 8.68 16.08 -16.76
CA ASP A 338 9.40 16.69 -15.65
C ASP A 338 10.01 15.64 -14.73
N LEU A 339 9.28 14.57 -14.42
CA LEU A 339 9.79 13.43 -13.65
C LEU A 339 10.98 12.76 -14.35
N LYS A 340 10.93 12.62 -15.68
CA LYS A 340 12.05 12.09 -16.44
C LYS A 340 13.27 13.01 -16.37
N ASP A 341 13.04 14.31 -16.42
CA ASP A 341 14.08 15.34 -16.29
C ASP A 341 14.74 15.32 -14.89
N ILE A 342 13.93 15.17 -13.85
CA ILE A 342 14.42 15.01 -12.47
C ILE A 342 15.22 13.71 -12.32
N LYS A 343 14.68 12.58 -12.79
CA LYS A 343 15.31 11.25 -12.63
C LYS A 343 16.73 11.18 -13.20
N ARG A 344 17.02 11.89 -14.28
CA ARG A 344 18.36 11.90 -14.89
C ARG A 344 19.45 12.43 -13.95
N TRP A 345 19.09 13.26 -12.97
CA TRP A 345 20.03 13.84 -12.03
C TRP A 345 20.37 12.92 -10.86
N TYR A 346 19.50 11.96 -10.54
CA TYR A 346 19.72 11.08 -9.39
C TYR A 346 20.90 10.12 -9.56
N GLY A 347 21.18 9.65 -10.77
CA GLY A 347 22.35 8.81 -11.05
C GLY A 347 23.66 9.52 -10.70
N PRO A 348 23.97 10.68 -11.32
CA PRO A 348 25.13 11.50 -10.97
C PRO A 348 25.15 11.92 -9.49
N TYR A 349 24.00 12.29 -8.91
CA TYR A 349 23.91 12.69 -7.51
C TYR A 349 24.29 11.55 -6.56
N LEU A 350 23.70 10.38 -6.73
CA LEU A 350 24.00 9.24 -5.87
C LEU A 350 25.44 8.76 -6.03
N LYS A 351 25.98 8.78 -7.26
CA LYS A 351 27.40 8.51 -7.50
C LYS A 351 28.28 9.48 -6.71
N ALA A 352 27.98 10.77 -6.76
CA ALA A 352 28.73 11.77 -6.03
C ALA A 352 28.63 11.60 -4.51
N LEU A 353 27.44 11.25 -3.99
CA LEU A 353 27.25 10.93 -2.56
C LEU A 353 28.11 9.74 -2.12
N MET A 354 28.16 8.66 -2.92
CA MET A 354 29.01 7.48 -2.65
C MET A 354 30.50 7.79 -2.69
N GLU A 355 30.92 8.74 -3.50
CA GLU A 355 32.31 9.21 -3.55
C GLU A 355 32.67 10.09 -2.34
N TRP A 356 31.72 10.87 -1.88
CA TRP A 356 31.90 11.81 -0.77
C TRP A 356 31.79 11.12 0.60
N ASP A 357 30.68 10.45 0.86
CA ASP A 357 30.31 9.91 2.17
C ASP A 357 30.55 8.39 2.19
N LYS A 358 31.82 8.01 2.32
CA LYS A 358 32.25 6.59 2.28
C LYS A 358 31.90 5.80 3.53
N GLU A 359 31.53 6.46 4.62
CA GLU A 359 31.15 5.82 5.87
C GLU A 359 29.66 5.43 5.88
N ARG A 360 28.86 6.09 5.05
CA ARG A 360 27.44 5.78 4.93
C ARG A 360 27.24 4.48 4.14
N PRO A 361 26.46 3.51 4.69
CA PRO A 361 26.03 2.38 3.88
C PRO A 361 24.99 2.85 2.85
N PHE A 362 25.29 2.61 1.57
CA PHE A 362 24.35 2.88 0.49
C PHE A 362 23.71 1.57 0.02
N TYR A 363 22.41 1.57 -0.13
CA TYR A 363 21.62 0.52 -0.76
C TYR A 363 20.65 1.14 -1.76
N PRO A 364 20.27 0.44 -2.84
CA PRO A 364 19.44 1.06 -3.87
C PRO A 364 18.00 1.21 -3.39
N ASP A 365 17.36 2.33 -3.75
CA ASP A 365 15.92 2.49 -3.57
C ASP A 365 15.15 1.30 -4.16
N ALA A 366 14.01 0.97 -3.54
CA ALA A 366 13.15 -0.11 -3.98
C ALA A 366 12.54 0.17 -5.35
N ASN A 367 12.44 -0.85 -6.20
CA ASN A 367 11.93 -0.77 -7.56
C ASN A 367 11.25 -2.08 -8.05
N LEU A 368 10.62 -2.84 -7.15
CA LEU A 368 9.98 -4.14 -7.41
C LEU A 368 10.96 -5.25 -7.83
N THR A 369 12.23 -5.15 -7.48
CA THR A 369 13.20 -6.22 -7.67
C THR A 369 13.46 -6.96 -6.37
N LEU A 370 13.97 -8.20 -6.48
CA LEU A 370 14.29 -9.01 -5.32
C LEU A 370 15.34 -8.33 -4.43
N ARG A 371 15.02 -8.18 -3.15
CA ARG A 371 15.88 -7.57 -2.13
C ARG A 371 15.93 -8.42 -0.87
N VAL A 372 17.01 -8.25 -0.16
CA VAL A 372 17.23 -8.81 1.17
C VAL A 372 17.20 -7.66 2.17
N ALA A 373 16.29 -7.74 3.15
CA ALA A 373 16.27 -6.87 4.31
C ALA A 373 16.55 -7.72 5.56
N TYR A 374 17.43 -7.26 6.44
CA TYR A 374 17.76 -7.97 7.66
C TYR A 374 17.64 -7.06 8.89
N GLY A 375 17.45 -7.67 10.04
CA GLY A 375 17.26 -6.99 11.31
C GLY A 375 17.12 -7.98 12.45
N SER A 376 16.45 -7.57 13.50
CA SER A 376 16.16 -8.41 14.66
C SER A 376 14.75 -8.19 15.16
N VAL A 377 14.22 -9.20 15.86
CA VAL A 377 12.93 -9.08 16.56
C VAL A 377 13.05 -8.07 17.67
N ALA A 378 12.25 -7.03 17.67
CA ALA A 378 12.30 -5.97 18.69
C ALA A 378 10.97 -5.25 18.84
N GLY A 379 10.60 -4.95 20.08
CA GLY A 379 9.60 -3.94 20.39
C GLY A 379 10.14 -2.53 20.18
N TYR A 380 9.38 -1.52 20.58
CA TYR A 380 9.79 -0.11 20.49
C TYR A 380 9.00 0.78 21.44
N GLU A 381 9.58 1.90 21.82
CA GLU A 381 8.87 2.93 22.56
C GLU A 381 7.96 3.70 21.60
N TYR A 382 6.66 3.55 21.78
CA TYR A 382 5.66 4.18 20.91
C TYR A 382 5.46 5.65 21.26
N ALA A 383 5.36 5.95 22.55
CA ALA A 383 5.21 7.29 23.10
C ALA A 383 5.78 7.32 24.52
N ASP A 384 5.85 8.50 25.11
CA ASP A 384 6.25 8.65 26.52
C ASP A 384 5.35 7.79 27.43
N GLY A 385 5.97 6.85 28.14
CA GLY A 385 5.27 5.89 29.00
C GLY A 385 4.56 4.74 28.29
N GLU A 386 4.71 4.58 26.96
CA GLU A 386 4.08 3.50 26.18
C GLU A 386 5.10 2.71 25.37
N TYR A 387 5.32 1.45 25.78
CA TYR A 387 6.18 0.50 25.07
C TYR A 387 5.37 -0.58 24.37
N HIS A 388 5.60 -0.76 23.09
CA HIS A 388 5.03 -1.83 22.28
C HIS A 388 5.93 -3.06 22.31
N ARG A 389 5.43 -4.16 22.91
CA ARG A 389 6.12 -5.46 22.88
C ARG A 389 6.23 -5.98 21.46
N CYS A 390 7.27 -6.79 21.23
CA CYS A 390 7.55 -7.34 19.90
C CYS A 390 6.60 -8.46 19.45
N ASN A 391 5.70 -8.97 20.29
CA ASN A 391 4.82 -10.09 19.97
C ASN A 391 3.41 -9.88 20.48
N THR A 392 2.44 -10.50 19.78
CA THR A 392 1.03 -10.62 20.18
C THR A 392 0.64 -12.10 20.30
N THR A 393 -0.46 -12.38 20.99
CA THR A 393 -0.92 -13.74 21.31
C THR A 393 -2.42 -13.88 21.09
N LEU A 394 -2.95 -15.11 21.20
CA LEU A 394 -4.39 -15.39 21.12
C LEU A 394 -5.22 -14.58 22.12
N GLU A 395 -4.68 -14.29 23.30
CA GLU A 395 -5.35 -13.47 24.32
C GLU A 395 -5.75 -12.11 23.74
N GLY A 396 -4.90 -11.52 22.90
CA GLY A 396 -5.19 -10.26 22.24
C GLY A 396 -6.31 -10.36 21.19
N ILE A 397 -6.45 -11.50 20.52
CA ILE A 397 -7.59 -11.77 19.63
C ILE A 397 -8.87 -11.78 20.45
N ILE A 398 -8.89 -12.58 21.53
CA ILE A 398 -10.07 -12.73 22.39
C ILE A 398 -10.41 -11.43 23.11
N ALA A 399 -9.42 -10.63 23.51
CA ALA A 399 -9.65 -9.33 24.12
C ALA A 399 -10.31 -8.32 23.16
N LYS A 400 -10.13 -8.48 21.86
CA LYS A 400 -10.76 -7.66 20.81
C LYS A 400 -12.09 -8.26 20.31
N ASP A 401 -12.47 -9.47 20.75
CA ASP A 401 -13.64 -10.16 20.24
C ASP A 401 -14.93 -9.35 20.46
N ASN A 402 -15.58 -9.02 19.36
CA ASN A 402 -16.87 -8.35 19.37
C ASN A 402 -17.70 -8.74 18.13
N PRO A 403 -18.67 -9.67 18.29
CA PRO A 403 -19.50 -10.15 17.18
C PRO A 403 -20.35 -9.06 16.49
N GLU A 404 -20.57 -7.91 17.14
CA GLU A 404 -21.28 -6.78 16.54
C GLU A 404 -20.42 -6.00 15.55
N ILE A 405 -19.10 -6.16 15.61
CA ILE A 405 -18.14 -5.47 14.75
C ILE A 405 -17.51 -6.50 13.80
N TYR A 406 -17.85 -6.41 12.53
CA TYR A 406 -17.37 -7.34 11.50
C TYR A 406 -15.85 -7.59 11.51
N ASP A 407 -15.06 -6.56 11.79
CA ASP A 407 -13.59 -6.65 11.83
C ASP A 407 -13.08 -7.45 13.02
N TYR A 408 -13.90 -7.64 14.06
CA TYR A 408 -13.53 -8.29 15.34
C TYR A 408 -14.37 -9.49 15.70
N ASP A 409 -15.14 -10.04 14.77
CA ASP A 409 -15.91 -11.28 15.00
C ASP A 409 -15.00 -12.50 14.92
N VAL A 410 -14.63 -13.04 16.08
CA VAL A 410 -13.75 -14.21 16.21
C VAL A 410 -14.52 -15.49 15.86
N PRO A 411 -13.98 -16.41 15.02
CA PRO A 411 -14.64 -17.67 14.72
C PRO A 411 -14.83 -18.55 15.97
N GLN A 412 -15.96 -19.23 16.08
CA GLN A 412 -16.26 -20.07 17.23
C GLN A 412 -15.19 -21.12 17.52
N ALA A 413 -14.65 -21.76 16.48
CA ALA A 413 -13.57 -22.74 16.62
C ALA A 413 -12.33 -22.16 17.32
N LEU A 414 -12.01 -20.89 17.10
CA LEU A 414 -10.89 -20.22 17.75
C LEU A 414 -11.22 -19.88 19.22
N ARG A 415 -12.46 -19.44 19.50
CA ARG A 415 -12.95 -19.24 20.88
C ARG A 415 -12.88 -20.54 21.68
N ASP A 416 -13.34 -21.65 21.09
CA ASP A 416 -13.36 -22.97 21.72
C ASP A 416 -11.93 -23.47 22.00
N ALA A 417 -11.03 -23.35 21.03
CA ALA A 417 -9.63 -23.74 21.19
C ALA A 417 -8.93 -22.93 22.31
N TRP A 418 -9.20 -21.63 22.38
CA TRP A 418 -8.68 -20.77 23.44
C TRP A 418 -9.25 -21.15 24.82
N ALA A 419 -10.57 -21.33 24.93
CA ALA A 419 -11.24 -21.68 26.19
C ALA A 419 -10.77 -23.04 26.73
N ALA A 420 -10.59 -24.02 25.84
CA ALA A 420 -10.09 -25.35 26.20
C ALA A 420 -8.56 -25.40 26.37
N LYS A 421 -7.83 -24.32 26.05
CA LYS A 421 -6.36 -24.29 25.94
C LYS A 421 -5.81 -25.39 25.02
N ASP A 422 -6.57 -25.72 23.99
CA ASP A 422 -6.22 -26.73 23.01
C ASP A 422 -5.32 -26.16 21.91
N TYR A 423 -4.10 -25.82 22.29
CA TYR A 423 -3.09 -25.24 21.40
C TYR A 423 -2.22 -26.31 20.70
N GLY A 424 -2.39 -27.60 21.04
CA GLY A 424 -1.54 -28.67 20.56
C GLY A 424 -0.07 -28.37 20.81
N ARG A 425 0.79 -28.69 19.85
CA ARG A 425 2.22 -28.42 19.93
C ARG A 425 2.63 -26.97 19.60
N TRP A 426 1.65 -26.09 19.29
CA TRP A 426 1.89 -24.71 18.87
C TRP A 426 1.82 -23.72 20.03
N GLY A 427 1.34 -24.17 21.19
CA GLY A 427 1.35 -23.37 22.40
C GLY A 427 2.76 -23.22 22.96
N VAL A 428 3.08 -22.00 23.38
CA VAL A 428 4.34 -21.66 24.04
C VAL A 428 4.08 -20.75 25.24
N GLU A 429 4.99 -20.74 26.19
CA GLU A 429 4.92 -19.80 27.30
C GLU A 429 5.42 -18.44 26.84
N LEU A 430 4.53 -17.46 26.83
CA LEU A 430 4.81 -16.07 26.46
C LEU A 430 4.12 -15.13 27.44
N ASN A 431 4.84 -14.09 27.86
CA ASN A 431 4.31 -13.04 28.73
C ASN A 431 3.71 -13.58 30.04
N GLY A 432 4.22 -14.73 30.53
CA GLY A 432 3.80 -15.35 31.79
C GLY A 432 2.59 -16.30 31.69
N HIS A 433 2.16 -16.68 30.48
CA HIS A 433 1.09 -17.65 30.27
C HIS A 433 1.27 -18.46 28.99
N MET A 434 0.65 -19.63 28.95
CA MET A 434 0.64 -20.51 27.78
C MET A 434 -0.32 -19.95 26.74
N SER A 435 0.18 -19.65 25.54
CA SER A 435 -0.61 -19.14 24.43
C SER A 435 -0.01 -19.50 23.08
N VAL A 436 -0.72 -19.20 21.99
CA VAL A 436 -0.17 -19.24 20.63
C VAL A 436 0.26 -17.82 20.23
N PRO A 437 1.53 -17.59 19.82
CA PRO A 437 1.97 -16.31 19.28
C PRO A 437 1.29 -16.04 17.94
N VAL A 438 0.85 -14.82 17.69
CA VAL A 438 0.06 -14.45 16.50
C VAL A 438 0.86 -13.62 15.52
N CYS A 439 1.39 -12.48 15.96
CA CYS A 439 2.23 -11.61 15.14
C CYS A 439 3.48 -11.19 15.92
N PHE A 440 4.51 -10.78 15.18
CA PHE A 440 5.69 -10.19 15.78
C PHE A 440 6.23 -9.01 14.96
N LEU A 441 7.00 -8.17 15.65
CA LEU A 441 7.70 -7.01 15.10
C LEU A 441 9.18 -7.32 14.90
N ALA A 442 9.76 -6.78 13.85
CA ALA A 442 11.21 -6.79 13.65
C ALA A 442 11.70 -5.48 13.00
N THR A 443 13.01 -5.24 13.04
CA THR A 443 13.63 -4.01 12.54
C THR A 443 13.98 -4.07 11.05
N ASN A 444 13.45 -5.04 10.30
CA ASN A 444 13.69 -5.15 8.87
C ASN A 444 13.09 -3.96 8.13
N HIS A 445 13.88 -3.32 7.27
CA HIS A 445 13.38 -2.26 6.41
C HIS A 445 12.50 -2.86 5.30
N THR A 446 11.20 -2.63 5.36
CA THR A 446 10.20 -3.10 4.39
C THR A 446 9.39 -1.95 3.82
N SER A 447 8.89 -2.14 2.61
CA SER A 447 7.99 -1.21 1.90
C SER A 447 6.83 -1.98 1.28
N GLY A 448 5.83 -1.28 0.75
CA GLY A 448 4.78 -1.90 -0.08
C GLY A 448 5.40 -2.77 -1.16
N GLY A 449 4.89 -4.01 -1.32
CA GLY A 449 5.50 -5.05 -2.16
C GLY A 449 6.20 -6.16 -1.38
N ASN A 450 6.59 -5.92 -0.11
CA ASN A 450 7.08 -6.96 0.79
C ASN A 450 5.96 -7.84 1.39
N SER A 451 4.70 -7.53 1.16
CA SER A 451 3.57 -8.33 1.63
C SER A 451 3.63 -9.75 1.06
N GLY A 452 3.54 -10.77 1.94
CA GLY A 452 3.71 -12.19 1.60
C GLY A 452 5.17 -12.66 1.55
N SER A 453 6.14 -11.80 1.82
CA SER A 453 7.57 -12.20 1.84
C SER A 453 7.87 -13.13 3.01
N PRO A 454 8.67 -14.21 2.78
CA PRO A 454 9.14 -15.05 3.88
C PRO A 454 10.11 -14.27 4.77
N ILE A 455 9.93 -14.40 6.08
CA ILE A 455 10.91 -13.98 7.07
C ILE A 455 11.56 -15.23 7.68
N ILE A 456 12.89 -15.26 7.67
CA ILE A 456 13.69 -16.41 8.10
C ILE A 456 14.64 -16.02 9.23
N ASN A 457 15.03 -17.00 10.04
CA ASN A 457 16.03 -16.84 11.08
C ASN A 457 17.48 -17.07 10.54
N GLY A 458 18.47 -16.93 11.42
CA GLY A 458 19.89 -17.13 11.09
C GLY A 458 20.27 -18.56 10.66
N ARG A 459 19.37 -19.55 10.81
CA ARG A 459 19.56 -20.93 10.33
C ARG A 459 18.90 -21.17 8.96
N GLY A 460 18.26 -20.13 8.37
CA GLY A 460 17.54 -20.25 7.12
C GLY A 460 16.17 -20.93 7.26
N GLU A 461 15.58 -20.97 8.45
CA GLU A 461 14.26 -21.53 8.73
C GLU A 461 13.20 -20.44 8.63
N LEU A 462 12.05 -20.74 8.02
CA LEU A 462 10.89 -19.87 7.96
C LEU A 462 10.31 -19.68 9.37
N VAL A 463 10.24 -18.44 9.82
CA VAL A 463 9.72 -18.07 11.15
C VAL A 463 8.45 -17.23 11.09
N GLY A 464 8.10 -16.72 9.92
CA GLY A 464 6.88 -15.95 9.70
C GLY A 464 6.71 -15.50 8.26
N ILE A 465 5.63 -14.75 8.04
CA ILE A 465 5.31 -14.12 6.76
C ILE A 465 5.13 -12.64 7.02
N ASN A 466 5.94 -11.80 6.38
CA ASN A 466 5.79 -10.34 6.46
C ASN A 466 4.52 -9.91 5.72
N PHE A 467 3.68 -9.08 6.34
CA PHE A 467 2.46 -8.61 5.67
C PHE A 467 2.22 -7.10 5.82
N ASP A 468 2.80 -6.44 6.84
CA ASP A 468 2.57 -5.02 7.10
C ASP A 468 3.79 -4.38 7.77
N ARG A 469 3.69 -3.10 8.10
CA ARG A 469 4.60 -2.34 8.97
C ARG A 469 3.78 -1.42 9.88
N THR A 470 4.36 -0.99 10.99
CA THR A 470 3.64 -0.13 11.95
C THR A 470 3.40 1.26 11.37
N TRP A 471 2.34 1.92 11.84
CA TRP A 471 1.99 3.27 11.40
C TRP A 471 3.12 4.29 11.59
N ARG A 472 3.88 4.16 12.69
CA ARG A 472 5.08 4.97 12.96
C ARG A 472 6.20 4.74 11.95
N SER A 473 6.15 3.66 11.20
CA SER A 473 7.14 3.30 10.18
C SER A 473 6.78 3.76 8.76
N THR A 474 5.64 4.43 8.57
CA THR A 474 5.17 4.79 7.22
C THR A 474 6.09 5.79 6.51
N MET A 475 6.86 6.61 7.25
CA MET A 475 7.88 7.51 6.70
C MET A 475 9.13 6.77 6.22
N SER A 476 9.30 5.48 6.49
CA SER A 476 10.53 4.73 6.15
C SER A 476 10.79 4.60 4.64
N ASP A 477 9.81 4.95 3.80
CA ASP A 477 10.05 5.07 2.36
C ASP A 477 10.93 6.28 2.01
N VAL A 478 11.06 7.27 2.91
CA VAL A 478 11.84 8.51 2.75
C VAL A 478 13.03 8.57 3.70
N GLU A 479 12.85 8.11 4.94
CA GLU A 479 13.89 8.02 5.98
C GLU A 479 13.60 6.83 6.88
N PHE A 480 14.47 5.82 6.86
CA PHE A 480 14.40 4.68 7.76
C PHE A 480 15.05 5.02 9.10
N ASP A 481 14.29 4.87 10.19
CA ASP A 481 14.78 5.03 11.57
C ASP A 481 14.71 3.66 12.29
N PRO A 482 15.85 3.03 12.61
CA PRO A 482 15.90 1.72 13.26
C PRO A 482 15.31 1.71 14.68
N GLU A 483 15.21 2.86 15.34
CA GLU A 483 14.62 2.96 16.68
C GLU A 483 13.08 2.82 16.65
N ILE A 484 12.44 3.26 15.56
CA ILE A 484 10.99 3.34 15.47
C ILE A 484 10.41 2.39 14.42
N CYS A 485 11.10 2.21 13.29
CA CYS A 485 10.57 1.44 12.17
C CYS A 485 10.51 -0.05 12.48
N ARG A 486 9.31 -0.63 12.37
CA ARG A 486 9.07 -2.06 12.58
C ARG A 486 8.18 -2.58 11.45
N ASN A 487 8.62 -3.68 10.85
CA ASN A 487 7.72 -4.51 10.02
C ASN A 487 6.86 -5.41 10.92
N ILE A 488 5.72 -5.85 10.40
CA ILE A 488 4.80 -6.74 11.08
C ILE A 488 4.74 -8.05 10.30
N SER A 489 4.96 -9.16 11.00
CA SER A 489 4.90 -10.50 10.42
C SER A 489 3.93 -11.38 11.20
N VAL A 490 3.18 -12.22 10.50
CA VAL A 490 2.45 -13.31 11.16
C VAL A 490 3.46 -14.37 11.62
N ASP A 491 3.33 -14.81 12.86
CA ASP A 491 4.18 -15.88 13.40
C ASP A 491 3.84 -17.21 12.72
N ILE A 492 4.85 -17.94 12.29
CA ILE A 492 4.64 -19.20 11.57
C ILE A 492 3.90 -20.22 12.43
N ARG A 493 4.04 -20.18 13.76
CA ARG A 493 3.35 -21.07 14.68
C ARG A 493 1.84 -20.82 14.67
N TYR A 494 1.39 -19.56 14.48
CA TYR A 494 -0.03 -19.26 14.30
C TYR A 494 -0.56 -19.80 12.97
N VAL A 495 0.21 -19.67 11.90
CA VAL A 495 -0.14 -20.25 10.59
C VAL A 495 -0.33 -21.76 10.72
N LEU A 496 0.62 -22.45 11.35
CA LEU A 496 0.57 -23.89 11.55
C LEU A 496 -0.57 -24.31 12.50
N PHE A 497 -0.83 -23.53 13.56
CA PHE A 497 -1.97 -23.74 14.46
C PHE A 497 -3.30 -23.63 13.73
N VAL A 498 -3.46 -22.61 12.91
CA VAL A 498 -4.69 -22.41 12.13
C VAL A 498 -4.89 -23.54 11.12
N ILE A 499 -3.84 -23.98 10.42
CA ILE A 499 -3.93 -25.12 9.48
C ILE A 499 -4.28 -26.40 10.21
N ASP A 500 -3.61 -26.70 11.32
CA ASP A 500 -3.71 -27.95 12.07
C ASP A 500 -5.01 -28.04 12.88
N ARG A 501 -5.25 -27.06 13.77
CA ARG A 501 -6.31 -27.14 14.80
C ARG A 501 -7.62 -26.50 14.35
N ILE A 502 -7.57 -25.42 13.62
CA ILE A 502 -8.78 -24.70 13.20
C ILE A 502 -9.28 -25.20 11.84
N GLY A 503 -8.37 -25.38 10.89
CA GLY A 503 -8.69 -25.82 9.53
C GLY A 503 -8.81 -27.33 9.36
N GLY A 504 -8.36 -28.14 10.34
CA GLY A 504 -8.37 -29.61 10.25
C GLY A 504 -7.55 -30.16 9.08
N ALA A 505 -6.55 -29.41 8.62
CA ALA A 505 -5.76 -29.72 7.43
C ALA A 505 -4.32 -30.16 7.79
N SER A 506 -4.17 -30.93 8.86
CA SER A 506 -2.87 -31.42 9.39
C SER A 506 -2.03 -32.14 8.33
N TYR A 507 -2.67 -32.75 7.32
CA TYR A 507 -2.01 -33.40 6.20
C TYR A 507 -1.09 -32.47 5.40
N LEU A 508 -1.34 -31.16 5.41
CA LEU A 508 -0.46 -30.17 4.76
C LEU A 508 0.88 -30.04 5.48
N LEU A 509 0.91 -30.34 6.78
CA LEU A 509 2.14 -30.31 7.56
C LEU A 509 3.10 -31.44 7.21
N ASP A 510 2.55 -32.56 6.70
CA ASP A 510 3.34 -33.71 6.24
C ASP A 510 4.16 -33.38 4.99
N GLU A 511 3.76 -32.34 4.24
CA GLU A 511 4.50 -31.83 3.08
C GLU A 511 5.62 -30.84 3.48
N MET A 512 5.68 -30.42 4.73
CA MET A 512 6.63 -29.43 5.24
C MET A 512 7.79 -30.08 5.99
N THR A 513 8.96 -29.49 5.90
CA THR A 513 10.11 -29.86 6.75
C THR A 513 10.06 -29.03 8.02
N LEU A 514 9.45 -29.56 9.08
CA LEU A 514 9.38 -28.90 10.40
C LEU A 514 10.69 -29.09 11.16
N ARG A 515 11.19 -28.03 11.84
CA ARG A 515 12.44 -27.99 12.61
C ARG A 515 12.21 -27.44 14.03
#